data_0d72d52a256a4a373b845dfebbce59af
#
_entry.id   0d72d52a256a4a373b845dfebbce59af
#
_cell.length_a   1.000
_cell.length_b   1.000
_cell.length_c   1.000
_cell.angle_alpha   90.00
_cell.angle_beta   90.00
_cell.angle_gamma   90.00
#
_symmetry.space_group_name_H-M   'P 1'
#
loop_
_entity.id
_entity.type
_entity.pdbx_description
1 polymer ?
#
loop_
_entity_poly.entity_id
_entity_poly.type
_entity_poly.pdbx_seq_one_letter_code
_entity_poly.pdbx_strand_id
1 'polypeptide(L)'
;LRFSLPIFPEASYFFTPLVYTLSIVGVIYTSLTAIRQTDLKRIIAYTSVAHMNLVVMGLFCFNTVGLEGAIIQSISHGFVSSALFLVIGVVYDRHHTRMVKYYSGLVHTMPLFVTIFLLFTMANIALPGTSSFVGEFLILAGVFKANTTGAFLGATGMVFGGAYSLWLFNRISYGNLKLQYIDHFSDINKREFFVFLPLIIGMLYLGLYPEVFLTSLHSSVVNLVEIINPNDFGS
;
A
#
# COMPACT_ATOMS: atom_id res chain seq x y z
N LEU A 1 13.14 -7.05 -10.66
CA LEU A 1 13.22 -8.51 -10.49
C LEU A 1 13.73 -9.22 -11.76
N ARG A 2 13.17 -8.93 -12.92
CA ARG A 2 13.44 -9.74 -14.14
C ARG A 2 14.65 -9.25 -14.95
N PHE A 3 15.01 -7.99 -14.88
CA PHE A 3 16.08 -7.39 -15.66
C PHE A 3 17.26 -6.96 -14.80
N SER A 4 17.06 -6.06 -13.83
CA SER A 4 18.15 -5.47 -13.06
C SER A 4 18.89 -6.52 -12.22
N LEU A 5 18.17 -7.31 -11.43
CA LEU A 5 18.79 -8.26 -10.51
C LEU A 5 19.51 -9.43 -11.21
N PRO A 6 18.90 -10.14 -12.19
CA PRO A 6 19.58 -11.28 -12.81
C PRO A 6 20.60 -10.90 -13.89
N ILE A 7 20.44 -9.75 -14.59
CA ILE A 7 21.34 -9.37 -15.70
C ILE A 7 22.53 -8.54 -15.19
N PHE A 8 22.28 -7.68 -14.17
CA PHE A 8 23.29 -6.78 -13.62
C PHE A 8 23.41 -6.92 -12.10
N PRO A 9 23.76 -8.10 -11.55
CA PRO A 9 23.81 -8.32 -10.11
C PRO A 9 24.83 -7.41 -9.43
N GLU A 10 26.06 -7.32 -9.95
CA GLU A 10 27.12 -6.48 -9.38
C GLU A 10 26.75 -5.00 -9.35
N ALA A 11 26.19 -4.49 -10.45
CA ALA A 11 25.74 -3.09 -10.51
C ALA A 11 24.59 -2.84 -9.54
N SER A 12 23.63 -3.78 -9.42
CA SER A 12 22.54 -3.68 -8.47
C SER A 12 23.05 -3.63 -7.03
N TYR A 13 24.04 -4.43 -6.72
CA TYR A 13 24.70 -4.42 -5.40
C TYR A 13 25.43 -3.12 -5.12
N PHE A 14 26.21 -2.64 -6.10
CA PHE A 14 26.97 -1.38 -5.99
C PHE A 14 26.04 -0.18 -5.74
N PHE A 15 24.90 -0.09 -6.41
CA PHE A 15 23.96 1.01 -6.28
C PHE A 15 22.95 0.84 -5.13
N THR A 16 22.97 -0.25 -4.38
CA THR A 16 22.05 -0.50 -3.25
C THR A 16 22.00 0.65 -2.24
N PRO A 17 23.12 1.24 -1.77
CA PRO A 17 23.07 2.36 -0.83
C PRO A 17 22.34 3.58 -1.39
N LEU A 18 22.52 3.89 -2.68
CA LEU A 18 21.81 4.97 -3.36
C LEU A 18 20.30 4.69 -3.44
N VAL A 19 19.92 3.46 -3.82
CA VAL A 19 18.52 3.05 -3.92
C VAL A 19 17.84 3.11 -2.54
N TYR A 20 18.49 2.61 -1.48
CA TYR A 20 17.98 2.70 -0.12
C TYR A 20 17.77 4.15 0.33
N THR A 21 18.75 5.03 0.12
CA THR A 21 18.61 6.44 0.52
C THR A 21 17.47 7.13 -0.21
N LEU A 22 17.36 6.95 -1.52
CA LEU A 22 16.26 7.51 -2.31
C LEU A 22 14.88 6.95 -1.90
N SER A 23 14.82 5.65 -1.62
CA SER A 23 13.57 5.00 -1.20
C SER A 23 13.14 5.48 0.19
N ILE A 24 14.06 5.61 1.15
CA ILE A 24 13.77 6.14 2.49
C ILE A 24 13.28 7.59 2.41
N VAL A 25 13.98 8.43 1.66
CA VAL A 25 13.55 9.82 1.42
C VAL A 25 12.17 9.83 0.75
N GLY A 26 11.95 8.94 -0.24
CA GLY A 26 10.66 8.77 -0.90
C GLY A 26 9.54 8.42 0.07
N VAL A 27 9.75 7.43 0.94
CA VAL A 27 8.75 7.02 1.96
C VAL A 27 8.39 8.18 2.89
N ILE A 28 9.39 8.85 3.47
CA ILE A 28 9.16 9.92 4.45
C ILE A 28 8.56 11.16 3.78
N TYR A 29 9.15 11.63 2.69
CA TYR A 29 8.73 12.84 2.00
C TYR A 29 7.30 12.71 1.44
N THR A 30 6.97 11.59 0.80
CA THR A 30 5.63 11.42 0.22
C THR A 30 4.56 11.23 1.27
N SER A 31 4.87 10.58 2.39
CA SER A 31 3.95 10.45 3.53
C SER A 31 3.66 11.81 4.17
N LEU A 32 4.67 12.65 4.39
CA LEU A 32 4.49 14.00 4.91
C LEU A 32 3.72 14.90 3.93
N THR A 33 3.98 14.78 2.64
CA THR A 33 3.21 15.53 1.62
C THR A 33 1.77 15.07 1.55
N ALA A 34 1.47 13.77 1.72
CA ALA A 34 0.11 13.24 1.77
C ALA A 34 -0.74 13.90 2.88
N ILE A 35 -0.16 14.12 4.07
CA ILE A 35 -0.84 14.79 5.22
C ILE A 35 -1.33 16.20 4.85
N ARG A 36 -0.59 16.92 4.01
CA ARG A 36 -0.90 18.33 3.67
C ARG A 36 -1.72 18.50 2.40
N GLN A 37 -2.02 17.43 1.68
CA GLN A 37 -2.83 17.51 0.46
C GLN A 37 -4.30 17.80 0.77
N THR A 38 -4.93 18.57 -0.12
CA THR A 38 -6.35 18.94 -0.05
C THR A 38 -7.21 18.20 -1.07
N ASP A 39 -6.60 17.51 -2.03
CA ASP A 39 -7.27 16.73 -3.08
C ASP A 39 -7.21 15.25 -2.75
N LEU A 40 -8.35 14.58 -2.65
CA LEU A 40 -8.50 13.15 -2.35
C LEU A 40 -7.65 12.26 -3.26
N LYS A 41 -7.68 12.53 -4.57
CA LYS A 41 -6.91 11.76 -5.54
C LYS A 41 -5.41 11.88 -5.31
N ARG A 42 -4.93 13.10 -4.99
CA ARG A 42 -3.52 13.34 -4.72
C ARG A 42 -3.07 12.65 -3.43
N ILE A 43 -3.90 12.65 -2.39
CA ILE A 43 -3.59 11.93 -1.15
C ILE A 43 -3.32 10.46 -1.46
N ILE A 44 -4.25 9.76 -2.13
CA ILE A 44 -4.07 8.34 -2.46
C ILE A 44 -2.89 8.12 -3.43
N ALA A 45 -2.63 9.03 -4.36
CA ALA A 45 -1.47 8.91 -5.24
C ALA A 45 -0.15 8.99 -4.45
N TYR A 46 -0.02 9.91 -3.49
CA TYR A 46 1.18 9.99 -2.65
C TYR A 46 1.34 8.77 -1.73
N THR A 47 0.24 8.19 -1.22
CA THR A 47 0.32 6.94 -0.45
C THR A 47 0.87 5.80 -1.31
N SER A 48 0.43 5.71 -2.57
CA SER A 48 0.93 4.71 -3.51
C SER A 48 2.44 4.82 -3.72
N VAL A 49 2.97 6.05 -3.84
CA VAL A 49 4.41 6.27 -3.99
C VAL A 49 5.15 5.83 -2.72
N ALA A 50 4.61 6.09 -1.52
CA ALA A 50 5.23 5.66 -0.26
C ALA A 50 5.33 4.12 -0.18
N HIS A 51 4.23 3.40 -0.46
CA HIS A 51 4.23 1.92 -0.45
C HIS A 51 5.17 1.33 -1.51
N MET A 52 5.22 1.92 -2.73
CA MET A 52 6.13 1.42 -3.76
C MET A 52 7.59 1.68 -3.44
N ASN A 53 7.95 2.75 -2.75
CA ASN A 53 9.31 2.94 -2.26
C ASN A 53 9.70 1.88 -1.22
N LEU A 54 8.77 1.45 -0.35
CA LEU A 54 9.00 0.34 0.56
C LEU A 54 9.23 -0.98 -0.21
N VAL A 55 8.46 -1.23 -1.27
CA VAL A 55 8.67 -2.37 -2.18
C VAL A 55 10.07 -2.34 -2.79
N VAL A 56 10.53 -1.18 -3.25
CA VAL A 56 11.89 -1.03 -3.81
C VAL A 56 12.96 -1.40 -2.78
N MET A 57 12.80 -0.99 -1.51
CA MET A 57 13.71 -1.41 -0.43
C MET A 57 13.73 -2.94 -0.28
N GLY A 58 12.56 -3.59 -0.32
CA GLY A 58 12.45 -5.04 -0.26
C GLY A 58 13.10 -5.77 -1.44
N LEU A 59 13.07 -5.18 -2.64
CA LEU A 59 13.74 -5.73 -3.83
C LEU A 59 15.27 -5.70 -3.74
N PHE A 60 15.83 -4.68 -3.10
CA PHE A 60 17.27 -4.47 -2.98
C PHE A 60 17.86 -4.98 -1.67
N CYS A 61 17.13 -5.78 -0.89
CA CYS A 61 17.67 -6.45 0.30
C CYS A 61 18.39 -7.78 0.00
N PHE A 62 18.27 -8.31 -1.22
CA PHE A 62 18.91 -9.53 -1.74
C PHE A 62 18.72 -10.78 -0.89
N ASN A 63 17.62 -10.85 -0.14
CA ASN A 63 17.23 -12.03 0.63
C ASN A 63 15.84 -12.51 0.24
N THR A 64 15.57 -13.79 0.44
CA THR A 64 14.30 -14.44 0.04
C THR A 64 13.09 -13.77 0.69
N VAL A 65 13.16 -13.45 1.98
CA VAL A 65 12.05 -12.88 2.76
C VAL A 65 11.63 -11.51 2.22
N GLY A 66 12.60 -10.62 1.94
CA GLY A 66 12.29 -9.28 1.43
C GLY A 66 11.80 -9.29 -0.01
N LEU A 67 12.34 -10.17 -0.85
CA LEU A 67 11.89 -10.33 -2.24
C LEU A 67 10.46 -10.88 -2.31
N GLU A 68 10.14 -11.91 -1.52
CA GLU A 68 8.78 -12.44 -1.40
C GLU A 68 7.80 -11.38 -0.89
N GLY A 69 8.20 -10.65 0.16
CA GLY A 69 7.44 -9.52 0.69
C GLY A 69 7.18 -8.44 -0.35
N ALA A 70 8.19 -8.07 -1.14
CA ALA A 70 8.07 -7.08 -2.21
C ALA A 70 7.08 -7.50 -3.30
N ILE A 71 7.07 -8.78 -3.69
CA ILE A 71 6.12 -9.31 -4.68
C ILE A 71 4.70 -9.27 -4.12
N ILE A 72 4.48 -9.80 -2.90
CA ILE A 72 3.16 -9.80 -2.26
C ILE A 72 2.65 -8.37 -2.05
N GLN A 73 3.51 -7.46 -1.60
CA GLN A 73 3.12 -6.05 -1.41
C GLN A 73 2.72 -5.38 -2.72
N SER A 74 3.40 -5.70 -3.82
CA SER A 74 3.04 -5.16 -5.14
C SER A 74 1.64 -5.61 -5.58
N ILE A 75 1.30 -6.90 -5.37
CA ILE A 75 -0.02 -7.45 -5.69
C ILE A 75 -1.09 -6.86 -4.75
N SER A 76 -0.80 -6.85 -3.45
CA SER A 76 -1.68 -6.29 -2.41
C SER A 76 -2.00 -4.83 -2.68
N HIS A 77 -0.97 -4.03 -3.00
CA HIS A 77 -1.14 -2.63 -3.34
C HIS A 77 -2.02 -2.46 -4.58
N GLY A 78 -1.93 -3.37 -5.55
CA GLY A 78 -2.82 -3.38 -6.72
C GLY A 78 -4.30 -3.48 -6.31
N PHE A 79 -4.67 -4.35 -5.37
CA PHE A 79 -6.04 -4.47 -4.87
C PHE A 79 -6.47 -3.26 -4.04
N VAL A 80 -5.66 -2.84 -3.08
CA VAL A 80 -6.01 -1.79 -2.12
C VAL A 80 -6.05 -0.41 -2.79
N SER A 81 -5.05 -0.06 -3.60
CA SER A 81 -5.01 1.25 -4.25
C SER A 81 -6.10 1.40 -5.29
N SER A 82 -6.37 0.37 -6.11
CA SER A 82 -7.48 0.43 -7.07
C SER A 82 -8.82 0.60 -6.38
N ALA A 83 -9.06 -0.10 -5.26
CA ALA A 83 -10.27 0.07 -4.48
C ALA A 83 -10.40 1.49 -3.89
N LEU A 84 -9.33 2.07 -3.36
CA LEU A 84 -9.35 3.44 -2.84
C LEU A 84 -9.61 4.47 -3.96
N PHE A 85 -9.06 4.27 -5.16
CA PHE A 85 -9.39 5.13 -6.31
C PHE A 85 -10.85 4.98 -6.75
N LEU A 86 -11.42 3.76 -6.70
CA LEU A 86 -12.84 3.54 -6.96
C LEU A 86 -13.73 4.20 -5.90
N VAL A 87 -13.34 4.15 -4.62
CA VAL A 87 -14.01 4.88 -3.52
C VAL A 87 -14.08 6.38 -3.84
N ILE A 88 -12.97 6.98 -4.29
CA ILE A 88 -13.00 8.39 -4.72
C ILE A 88 -13.89 8.57 -5.95
N GLY A 89 -13.87 7.64 -6.89
CA GLY A 89 -14.72 7.66 -8.08
C GLY A 89 -16.21 7.74 -7.71
N VAL A 90 -16.66 6.89 -6.79
CA VAL A 90 -18.04 6.87 -6.28
C VAL A 90 -18.48 8.22 -5.72
N VAL A 91 -17.62 8.88 -4.94
CA VAL A 91 -17.91 10.21 -4.38
C VAL A 91 -17.86 11.29 -5.44
N TYR A 92 -16.90 11.20 -6.35
CA TYR A 92 -16.74 12.15 -7.44
C TYR A 92 -17.92 12.12 -8.44
N ASP A 93 -18.45 10.96 -8.77
CA ASP A 93 -19.60 10.79 -9.66
C ASP A 93 -20.87 11.46 -9.10
N ARG A 94 -20.96 11.58 -7.76
CA ARG A 94 -22.11 12.21 -7.09
C ARG A 94 -21.96 13.72 -6.90
N HIS A 95 -20.73 14.22 -6.71
CA HIS A 95 -20.51 15.62 -6.31
C HIS A 95 -19.58 16.39 -7.26
N HIS A 96 -18.94 15.74 -8.24
CA HIS A 96 -18.03 16.33 -9.24
C HIS A 96 -16.87 17.18 -8.66
N THR A 97 -16.51 16.97 -7.39
CA THR A 97 -15.34 17.60 -6.76
C THR A 97 -14.49 16.56 -6.02
N ARG A 98 -13.18 16.81 -5.87
CA ARG A 98 -12.24 15.95 -5.15
C ARG A 98 -11.64 16.61 -3.92
N MET A 99 -12.08 17.82 -3.60
CA MET A 99 -11.54 18.57 -2.48
C MET A 99 -12.10 18.08 -1.14
N VAL A 100 -11.21 17.63 -0.25
CA VAL A 100 -11.56 17.11 1.09
C VAL A 100 -12.45 18.08 1.88
N LYS A 101 -12.27 19.40 1.72
CA LYS A 101 -13.00 20.42 2.46
C LYS A 101 -14.51 20.39 2.30
N TYR A 102 -15.01 19.84 1.18
CA TYR A 102 -16.45 19.77 0.89
C TYR A 102 -17.14 18.58 1.52
N TYR A 103 -16.36 17.53 1.89
CA TYR A 103 -16.87 16.29 2.46
C TYR A 103 -16.80 16.31 3.99
N SER A 104 -17.89 15.84 4.63
CA SER A 104 -17.98 15.61 6.07
C SER A 104 -19.29 14.90 6.38
N GLY A 105 -19.27 13.97 7.33
CA GLY A 105 -20.47 13.30 7.82
C GLY A 105 -21.12 12.32 6.84
N LEU A 106 -20.37 11.75 5.89
CA LEU A 106 -20.92 10.81 4.90
C LEU A 106 -21.50 9.53 5.52
N VAL A 107 -21.17 9.21 6.77
CA VAL A 107 -21.76 8.07 7.49
C VAL A 107 -23.28 8.18 7.60
N HIS A 108 -23.82 9.39 7.65
CA HIS A 108 -25.28 9.60 7.79
C HIS A 108 -26.06 9.40 6.49
N THR A 109 -25.41 9.63 5.35
CA THR A 109 -26.06 9.54 4.02
C THR A 109 -25.68 8.28 3.26
N MET A 110 -24.45 7.77 3.44
CA MET A 110 -23.88 6.65 2.69
C MET A 110 -23.17 5.64 3.62
N PRO A 111 -23.91 4.92 4.49
CA PRO A 111 -23.28 4.02 5.48
C PRO A 111 -22.52 2.85 4.84
N LEU A 112 -23.04 2.25 3.76
CA LEU A 112 -22.37 1.15 3.07
C LEU A 112 -21.04 1.60 2.42
N PHE A 113 -21.05 2.79 1.82
CA PHE A 113 -19.85 3.42 1.29
C PHE A 113 -18.79 3.59 2.37
N VAL A 114 -19.15 4.15 3.53
CA VAL A 114 -18.22 4.39 4.63
C VAL A 114 -17.64 3.08 5.17
N THR A 115 -18.44 2.01 5.22
CA THR A 115 -17.97 0.68 5.64
C THR A 115 -16.91 0.14 4.67
N ILE A 116 -17.14 0.22 3.37
CA ILE A 116 -16.15 -0.20 2.35
C ILE A 116 -14.91 0.69 2.40
N PHE A 117 -15.09 2.00 2.54
CA PHE A 117 -13.98 2.93 2.69
C PHE A 117 -13.15 2.63 3.93
N LEU A 118 -13.78 2.34 5.09
CA LEU A 118 -13.07 1.92 6.30
C LEU A 118 -12.25 0.66 6.06
N LEU A 119 -12.82 -0.35 5.43
CA LEU A 119 -12.15 -1.63 5.18
C LEU A 119 -10.88 -1.42 4.36
N PHE A 120 -10.92 -0.64 3.28
CA PHE A 120 -9.74 -0.38 2.45
C PHE A 120 -8.76 0.62 3.08
N THR A 121 -9.22 1.55 3.92
CA THR A 121 -8.30 2.40 4.69
C THR A 121 -7.53 1.60 5.73
N MET A 122 -8.18 0.65 6.41
CA MET A 122 -7.50 -0.27 7.34
C MET A 122 -6.52 -1.18 6.62
N ALA A 123 -6.87 -1.67 5.42
CA ALA A 123 -5.94 -2.41 4.58
C ALA A 123 -4.73 -1.58 4.13
N ASN A 124 -4.94 -0.30 3.82
CA ASN A 124 -3.86 0.63 3.47
C ASN A 124 -2.90 0.94 4.63
N ILE A 125 -3.37 0.82 5.88
CA ILE A 125 -2.55 0.97 7.10
C ILE A 125 -1.81 -0.34 7.44
N ALA A 126 -2.04 -1.40 6.66
CA ALA A 126 -1.51 -2.74 6.93
C ALA A 126 -2.05 -3.33 8.25
N LEU A 127 -3.38 -3.29 8.45
CA LEU A 127 -4.00 -4.00 9.58
C LEU A 127 -3.76 -5.51 9.46
N PRO A 128 -3.37 -6.22 10.56
CA PRO A 128 -3.27 -7.68 10.57
C PRO A 128 -4.55 -8.35 10.04
N GLY A 129 -4.38 -9.35 9.16
CA GLY A 129 -5.47 -9.98 8.43
C GLY A 129 -5.74 -9.41 7.03
N THR A 130 -5.09 -8.32 6.65
CA THR A 130 -5.11 -7.77 5.29
C THR A 130 -3.84 -8.14 4.53
N SER A 131 -3.93 -8.16 3.20
CA SER A 131 -2.81 -8.52 2.34
C SER A 131 -1.60 -7.58 2.46
N SER A 132 -1.83 -6.28 2.70
CA SER A 132 -0.75 -5.30 2.85
C SER A 132 0.11 -5.56 4.09
N PHE A 133 -0.49 -6.06 5.18
CA PHE A 133 0.27 -6.41 6.39
C PHE A 133 1.34 -7.47 6.11
N VAL A 134 0.98 -8.53 5.39
CA VAL A 134 1.91 -9.61 5.06
C VAL A 134 3.09 -9.08 4.25
N GLY A 135 2.81 -8.29 3.21
CA GLY A 135 3.84 -7.73 2.35
C GLY A 135 4.78 -6.77 3.09
N GLU A 136 4.23 -5.80 3.83
CA GLU A 136 5.03 -4.81 4.57
C GLU A 136 5.85 -5.45 5.69
N PHE A 137 5.27 -6.41 6.42
CA PHE A 137 5.99 -7.12 7.47
C PHE A 137 7.18 -7.92 6.93
N LEU A 138 6.99 -8.67 5.83
CA LEU A 138 8.07 -9.42 5.19
C LEU A 138 9.16 -8.50 4.61
N ILE A 139 8.77 -7.38 4.00
CA ILE A 139 9.74 -6.38 3.53
C ILE A 139 10.59 -5.86 4.69
N LEU A 140 9.95 -5.40 5.76
CA LEU A 140 10.69 -4.85 6.91
C LEU A 140 11.58 -5.91 7.56
N ALA A 141 11.11 -7.15 7.70
CA ALA A 141 11.92 -8.27 8.21
C ALA A 141 13.12 -8.57 7.31
N GLY A 142 12.93 -8.54 5.98
CA GLY A 142 14.01 -8.71 5.00
C GLY A 142 15.01 -7.57 5.02
N VAL A 143 14.54 -6.34 5.02
CA VAL A 143 15.39 -5.13 5.08
C VAL A 143 16.13 -5.07 6.42
N PHE A 144 15.52 -5.48 7.53
CA PHE A 144 16.16 -5.51 8.85
C PHE A 144 17.38 -6.43 8.88
N LYS A 145 17.32 -7.58 8.20
CA LYS A 145 18.46 -8.49 8.06
C LYS A 145 19.59 -7.89 7.24
N ALA A 146 19.29 -7.06 6.23
CA ALA A 146 20.28 -6.44 5.36
C ALA A 146 20.82 -5.12 5.94
N ASN A 147 19.94 -4.27 6.46
CA ASN A 147 20.28 -2.94 6.99
C ASN A 147 19.25 -2.51 8.04
N THR A 148 19.64 -2.56 9.32
CA THR A 148 18.78 -2.20 10.47
C THR A 148 18.36 -0.73 10.47
N THR A 149 19.24 0.17 10.09
CA THR A 149 18.91 1.62 9.97
C THR A 149 17.91 1.88 8.86
N GLY A 150 18.06 1.21 7.72
CA GLY A 150 17.10 1.28 6.61
C GLY A 150 15.71 0.79 7.03
N ALA A 151 15.65 -0.33 7.73
CA ALA A 151 14.40 -0.88 8.25
C ALA A 151 13.70 0.05 9.24
N PHE A 152 14.46 0.64 10.18
CA PHE A 152 13.92 1.60 11.14
C PHE A 152 13.33 2.83 10.46
N LEU A 153 14.06 3.42 9.52
CA LEU A 153 13.60 4.58 8.77
C LEU A 153 12.41 4.23 7.84
N GLY A 154 12.41 3.05 7.21
CA GLY A 154 11.29 2.56 6.43
C GLY A 154 10.01 2.35 7.26
N ALA A 155 10.16 1.83 8.50
CA ALA A 155 9.04 1.64 9.42
C ALA A 155 8.36 2.95 9.83
N THR A 156 9.04 4.10 9.81
CA THR A 156 8.42 5.41 10.04
C THR A 156 7.31 5.71 9.02
N GLY A 157 7.44 5.18 7.80
CA GLY A 157 6.41 5.32 6.76
C GLY A 157 5.08 4.69 7.16
N MET A 158 5.09 3.57 7.87
CA MET A 158 3.86 2.93 8.37
C MET A 158 3.16 3.81 9.40
N VAL A 159 3.93 4.46 10.30
CA VAL A 159 3.38 5.38 11.30
C VAL A 159 2.72 6.59 10.62
N PHE A 160 3.40 7.20 9.66
CA PHE A 160 2.82 8.30 8.88
C PHE A 160 1.65 7.83 8.02
N GLY A 161 1.74 6.61 7.46
CA GLY A 161 0.66 5.96 6.72
C GLY A 161 -0.62 5.84 7.53
N GLY A 162 -0.51 5.37 8.77
CA GLY A 162 -1.62 5.34 9.72
C GLY A 162 -2.18 6.73 10.00
N ALA A 163 -1.33 7.71 10.24
CA ALA A 163 -1.73 9.07 10.58
C ALA A 163 -2.57 9.72 9.46
N TYR A 164 -2.10 9.74 8.21
CA TYR A 164 -2.85 10.40 7.14
C TYR A 164 -4.08 9.61 6.69
N SER A 165 -4.04 8.27 6.72
CA SER A 165 -5.17 7.45 6.31
C SER A 165 -6.33 7.58 7.29
N LEU A 166 -6.08 7.49 8.59
CA LEU A 166 -7.10 7.69 9.63
C LEU A 166 -7.62 9.13 9.64
N TRP A 167 -6.72 10.11 9.48
CA TRP A 167 -7.13 11.51 9.38
C TRP A 167 -8.08 11.73 8.19
N LEU A 168 -7.74 11.18 7.02
CA LEU A 168 -8.57 11.30 5.83
C LEU A 168 -9.93 10.63 6.04
N PHE A 169 -9.93 9.40 6.56
CA PHE A 169 -11.15 8.66 6.84
C PHE A 169 -12.06 9.43 7.80
N ASN A 170 -11.52 9.87 8.94
CA ASN A 170 -12.29 10.63 9.93
C ASN A 170 -12.86 11.93 9.35
N ARG A 171 -12.08 12.62 8.53
CA ARG A 171 -12.47 13.90 7.93
C ARG A 171 -13.64 13.77 6.96
N ILE A 172 -13.73 12.67 6.22
CA ILE A 172 -14.75 12.42 5.23
C ILE A 172 -15.99 11.77 5.86
N SER A 173 -15.77 10.77 6.71
CA SER A 173 -16.83 9.91 7.22
C SER A 173 -17.61 10.53 8.36
N TYR A 174 -16.91 11.20 9.28
CA TYR A 174 -17.51 11.75 10.50
C TYR A 174 -17.62 13.28 10.45
N GLY A 175 -18.35 13.82 11.43
CA GLY A 175 -18.63 15.24 11.59
C GLY A 175 -20.03 15.63 11.11
N ASN A 176 -20.34 16.91 11.20
CA ASN A 176 -21.63 17.43 10.78
C ASN A 176 -21.74 17.45 9.26
N LEU A 177 -22.89 17.03 8.73
CA LEU A 177 -23.21 17.16 7.31
C LEU A 177 -23.15 18.61 6.87
N LYS A 178 -22.42 18.89 5.81
CA LYS A 178 -22.38 20.20 5.18
C LYS A 178 -23.52 20.33 4.17
N LEU A 179 -24.74 20.57 4.65
CA LEU A 179 -25.94 20.67 3.84
C LEU A 179 -25.84 21.67 2.68
N GLN A 180 -24.95 22.67 2.78
CA GLN A 180 -24.68 23.61 1.70
C GLN A 180 -24.06 22.96 0.45
N TYR A 181 -23.42 21.79 0.61
CA TYR A 181 -22.70 21.08 -0.46
C TYR A 181 -23.22 19.67 -0.70
N ILE A 182 -23.92 19.07 0.28
CA ILE A 182 -24.35 17.67 0.28
C ILE A 182 -25.85 17.63 0.59
N ASP A 183 -26.70 17.72 -0.44
CA ASP A 183 -28.15 17.68 -0.26
C ASP A 183 -28.68 16.25 -0.17
N HIS A 184 -28.40 15.41 -1.17
CA HIS A 184 -28.83 14.01 -1.19
C HIS A 184 -27.82 13.13 -1.91
N PHE A 185 -27.08 12.30 -1.17
CA PHE A 185 -26.26 11.24 -1.75
C PHE A 185 -26.98 9.90 -1.64
N SER A 186 -27.18 9.25 -2.78
CA SER A 186 -27.56 7.84 -2.81
C SER A 186 -26.35 6.98 -2.40
N ASP A 187 -26.57 5.99 -1.56
CA ASP A 187 -25.54 5.02 -1.17
C ASP A 187 -25.09 4.18 -2.38
N ILE A 188 -24.15 3.29 -2.18
CA ILE A 188 -23.55 2.43 -3.21
C ILE A 188 -24.63 1.62 -3.94
N ASN A 189 -24.63 1.68 -5.26
CA ASN A 189 -25.50 0.88 -6.12
C ASN A 189 -25.00 -0.57 -6.19
N LYS A 190 -25.90 -1.52 -6.54
CA LYS A 190 -25.54 -2.94 -6.72
C LYS A 190 -24.34 -3.14 -7.67
N ARG A 191 -24.30 -2.39 -8.78
CA ARG A 191 -23.19 -2.45 -9.74
C ARG A 191 -21.87 -2.04 -9.09
N GLU A 192 -21.83 -0.94 -8.35
CA GLU A 192 -20.64 -0.44 -7.65
C GLU A 192 -20.19 -1.46 -6.58
N PHE A 193 -21.13 -2.02 -5.83
CA PHE A 193 -20.83 -3.07 -4.84
C PHE A 193 -20.16 -4.30 -5.49
N PHE A 194 -20.67 -4.79 -6.62
CA PHE A 194 -20.09 -5.93 -7.33
C PHE A 194 -18.68 -5.63 -7.88
N VAL A 195 -18.33 -4.38 -8.13
CA VAL A 195 -16.96 -3.97 -8.51
C VAL A 195 -16.00 -4.03 -7.31
N PHE A 196 -16.47 -3.69 -6.09
CA PHE A 196 -15.64 -3.80 -4.89
C PHE A 196 -15.47 -5.24 -4.40
N LEU A 197 -16.44 -6.10 -4.63
CA LEU A 197 -16.47 -7.47 -4.12
C LEU A 197 -15.19 -8.27 -4.43
N PRO A 198 -14.71 -8.38 -5.69
CA PRO A 198 -13.49 -9.13 -6.00
C PRO A 198 -12.25 -8.53 -5.35
N LEU A 199 -12.19 -7.21 -5.17
CA LEU A 199 -11.08 -6.53 -4.51
C LEU A 199 -11.05 -6.84 -3.00
N ILE A 200 -12.22 -6.90 -2.35
CA ILE A 200 -12.36 -7.30 -0.96
C ILE A 200 -11.93 -8.76 -0.77
N ILE A 201 -12.42 -9.65 -1.62
CA ILE A 201 -12.08 -11.08 -1.56
C ILE A 201 -10.58 -11.27 -1.79
N GLY A 202 -10.00 -10.65 -2.81
CA GLY A 202 -8.57 -10.76 -3.11
C GLY A 202 -7.70 -10.25 -1.97
N MET A 203 -8.04 -9.10 -1.39
CA MET A 203 -7.31 -8.52 -0.26
C MET A 203 -7.37 -9.42 0.99
N LEU A 204 -8.54 -9.95 1.35
CA LEU A 204 -8.70 -10.82 2.51
C LEU A 204 -8.07 -12.19 2.28
N TYR A 205 -8.21 -12.76 1.08
CA TYR A 205 -7.64 -14.06 0.75
C TYR A 205 -6.11 -14.04 0.88
N LEU A 206 -5.44 -13.05 0.29
CA LEU A 206 -4.00 -12.87 0.42
C LEU A 206 -3.55 -12.55 1.84
N GLY A 207 -4.39 -11.89 2.64
CA GLY A 207 -4.08 -11.55 4.03
C GLY A 207 -4.20 -12.73 4.99
N LEU A 208 -5.20 -13.59 4.78
CA LEU A 208 -5.47 -14.74 5.66
C LEU A 208 -4.71 -15.99 5.25
N TYR A 209 -4.50 -16.21 3.95
CA TYR A 209 -3.83 -17.40 3.39
C TYR A 209 -2.66 -17.02 2.47
N PRO A 210 -1.65 -16.30 2.98
CA PRO A 210 -0.49 -15.88 2.16
C PRO A 210 0.36 -17.07 1.70
N GLU A 211 0.34 -18.18 2.43
CA GLU A 211 1.16 -19.37 2.20
C GLU A 211 0.96 -19.96 0.81
N VAL A 212 -0.26 -19.93 0.27
CA VAL A 212 -0.56 -20.44 -1.07
C VAL A 212 0.25 -19.71 -2.15
N PHE A 213 0.44 -18.39 -1.98
CA PHE A 213 1.25 -17.59 -2.89
C PHE A 213 2.74 -17.70 -2.59
N LEU A 214 3.13 -17.69 -1.32
CA LEU A 214 4.51 -17.81 -0.90
C LEU A 214 5.13 -19.13 -1.37
N THR A 215 4.46 -20.25 -1.20
CA THR A 215 4.96 -21.56 -1.65
C THR A 215 5.16 -21.64 -3.17
N SER A 216 4.28 -21.02 -3.96
CA SER A 216 4.41 -20.98 -5.42
C SER A 216 5.54 -20.05 -5.90
N LEU A 217 5.84 -19.00 -5.14
CA LEU A 217 6.90 -18.03 -5.47
C LEU A 217 8.28 -18.45 -4.94
N HIS A 218 8.31 -19.21 -3.87
CA HIS A 218 9.53 -19.52 -3.10
C HIS A 218 10.65 -20.09 -3.97
N SER A 219 10.37 -21.11 -4.77
CA SER A 219 11.38 -21.73 -5.65
C SER A 219 12.00 -20.75 -6.65
N SER A 220 11.17 -19.89 -7.24
CA SER A 220 11.64 -18.87 -8.20
C SER A 220 12.47 -17.78 -7.53
N VAL A 221 12.11 -17.40 -6.30
CA VAL A 221 12.83 -16.39 -5.53
C VAL A 221 14.15 -16.94 -5.03
N VAL A 222 14.19 -18.19 -4.55
CA VAL A 222 15.43 -18.85 -4.13
C VAL A 222 16.41 -18.92 -5.31
N ASN A 223 15.99 -19.42 -6.47
CA ASN A 223 16.83 -19.45 -7.66
C ASN A 223 17.36 -18.06 -8.06
N LEU A 224 16.55 -17.02 -7.89
CA LEU A 224 16.99 -15.65 -8.16
C LEU A 224 18.08 -15.20 -7.17
N VAL A 225 17.91 -15.50 -5.88
CA VAL A 225 18.89 -15.15 -4.84
C VAL A 225 20.19 -15.90 -5.05
N GLU A 226 20.17 -17.17 -5.45
CA GLU A 226 21.34 -17.95 -5.81
C GLU A 226 22.13 -17.36 -7.00
N ILE A 227 21.44 -16.83 -7.99
CA ILE A 227 22.07 -16.12 -9.13
C ILE A 227 22.76 -14.85 -8.67
N ILE A 228 22.16 -14.12 -7.70
CA ILE A 228 22.70 -12.85 -7.22
C ILE A 228 23.87 -13.08 -6.25
N ASN A 229 23.76 -14.06 -5.35
CA ASN A 229 24.74 -14.38 -4.31
C ASN A 229 25.25 -15.82 -4.43
N PRO A 230 26.05 -16.15 -5.44
CA PRO A 230 26.51 -17.52 -5.65
C PRO A 230 27.40 -18.07 -4.50
N ASN A 231 27.95 -17.19 -3.67
CA ASN A 231 28.86 -17.57 -2.58
C ASN A 231 28.13 -17.96 -1.26
N ASP A 232 26.85 -17.60 -1.10
CA ASP A 232 26.09 -17.89 0.13
C ASP A 232 25.53 -19.32 0.17
N PHE A 233 25.48 -20.01 -0.98
CA PHE A 233 24.89 -21.35 -1.12
C PHE A 233 25.92 -22.44 -1.50
N GLY A 234 27.20 -22.09 -1.62
CA GLY A 234 28.28 -22.98 -2.05
C GLY A 234 29.15 -23.57 -0.91
N SER A 235 28.69 -23.52 0.34
CA SER A 235 29.38 -24.10 1.49
C SER A 235 28.55 -25.19 2.17
#